data_186ba82eff59246371f26f0e7e1c6794
#
_entry.id   186ba82eff59246371f26f0e7e1c6794
#
_cell.length_a   1.000
_cell.length_b   1.000
_cell.length_c   1.000
_cell.angle_alpha   90.00
_cell.angle_beta   90.00
_cell.angle_gamma   90.00
#
_symmetry.space_group_name_H-M   'P 1'
#
loop_
_entity.id
_entity.type
_entity.pdbx_description
1 polymer ?
#
loop_
_entity_poly.entity_id
_entity_poly.type
_entity_poly.pdbx_seq_one_letter_code
_entity_poly.pdbx_strand_id
1 'polypeptide(L)'
;MPSHHLAEKMKNLNLPSPIQSITFQNQQFFLKRDDLIHPDFSGNKARKFYYFLQNDFPNITKIVSYGSAQSNAMYSLSVLAKMRGWGFEYFVDHIAEYLKENPHGNYRAAIENGMRLRQAQPPFLELVEGKNDILFIEEGGRQKEAEYGIKLLAQEIIDWQKDQDIKELNIFLPSGTGTTALFLQKNLLMLNAERLTLVFTTPCVGDKAYLQKQFLELESDEKYHPTILTLENKHHFGKLYKENYKIWLKLQQQTGVEFDLLYDPLGWRVLLAHPEVFSNPTLYIHQGGVLGNESMLARYERKYPSINLEL
;
A
#
# COMPACT_ATOMS: atom_id res chain seq x y z
N MET A 1 5.12 -1.88 28.56
CA MET A 1 3.67 -1.87 28.18
C MET A 1 3.39 -0.52 27.54
N PRO A 2 2.68 -0.46 26.43
CA PRO A 2 2.33 0.84 25.82
C PRO A 2 1.59 1.72 26.82
N SER A 3 1.80 3.05 26.77
CA SER A 3 1.08 3.98 27.63
C SER A 3 -0.44 3.79 27.46
N HIS A 4 -1.22 4.04 28.51
CA HIS A 4 -2.69 3.88 28.50
C HIS A 4 -3.35 4.60 27.30
N HIS A 5 -2.82 5.76 26.94
CA HIS A 5 -3.26 6.57 25.79
C HIS A 5 -2.95 5.91 24.43
N LEU A 6 -1.81 5.21 24.29
CA LEU A 6 -1.47 4.46 23.10
C LEU A 6 -2.34 3.21 22.95
N ALA A 7 -2.61 2.52 24.08
CA ALA A 7 -3.51 1.36 24.09
C ALA A 7 -4.96 1.74 23.68
N GLU A 8 -5.41 2.95 23.99
CA GLU A 8 -6.72 3.45 23.61
C GLU A 8 -6.80 3.77 22.09
N LYS A 9 -5.76 4.37 21.53
CA LYS A 9 -5.67 4.63 20.07
C LYS A 9 -5.56 3.34 19.24
N MET A 10 -4.93 2.31 19.79
CA MET A 10 -4.84 0.98 19.15
C MET A 10 -6.17 0.23 19.13
N LYS A 11 -7.08 0.48 20.08
CA LYS A 11 -8.42 -0.12 20.09
C LYS A 11 -9.30 0.31 18.91
N ASN A 12 -8.89 1.36 18.19
CA ASN A 12 -9.66 1.91 17.07
C ASN A 12 -9.26 1.31 15.70
N LEU A 13 -8.31 0.36 15.65
CA LEU A 13 -7.99 -0.34 14.41
C LEU A 13 -8.97 -1.49 14.20
N ASN A 14 -9.64 -1.51 13.05
CA ASN A 14 -10.53 -2.58 12.64
C ASN A 14 -9.71 -3.77 12.10
N LEU A 15 -9.22 -4.59 13.00
CA LEU A 15 -8.47 -5.82 12.71
C LEU A 15 -9.13 -7.02 13.38
N PRO A 16 -9.29 -8.16 12.69
CA PRO A 16 -8.99 -8.38 11.27
C PRO A 16 -9.85 -7.49 10.35
N SER A 17 -9.24 -6.96 9.28
CA SER A 17 -10.02 -6.19 8.30
C SER A 17 -10.97 -7.10 7.52
N PRO A 18 -12.16 -6.61 7.07
CA PRO A 18 -13.15 -7.44 6.43
C PRO A 18 -12.66 -8.06 5.10
N ILE A 19 -13.20 -9.24 4.77
CA ILE A 19 -13.16 -9.82 3.43
C ILE A 19 -14.59 -9.90 2.92
N GLN A 20 -14.84 -9.32 1.75
CA GLN A 20 -16.15 -9.31 1.11
C GLN A 20 -16.08 -9.91 -0.29
N SER A 21 -17.16 -10.52 -0.75
CA SER A 21 -17.32 -10.94 -2.14
C SER A 21 -17.72 -9.74 -2.99
N ILE A 22 -17.14 -9.62 -4.17
CA ILE A 22 -17.48 -8.63 -5.19
C ILE A 22 -17.63 -9.31 -6.55
N THR A 23 -18.44 -8.71 -7.42
CA THR A 23 -18.52 -9.08 -8.83
C THR A 23 -17.97 -7.96 -9.67
N PHE A 24 -16.98 -8.25 -10.51
CA PHE A 24 -16.43 -7.30 -11.45
C PHE A 24 -16.26 -7.95 -12.83
N GLN A 25 -16.79 -7.31 -13.87
CA GLN A 25 -16.81 -7.83 -15.25
C GLN A 25 -17.30 -9.30 -15.34
N ASN A 26 -18.40 -9.60 -14.66
CA ASN A 26 -19.02 -10.93 -14.57
C ASN A 26 -18.13 -12.02 -13.93
N GLN A 27 -17.04 -11.64 -13.25
CA GLN A 27 -16.20 -12.54 -12.46
C GLN A 27 -16.38 -12.28 -10.97
N GLN A 28 -16.36 -13.34 -10.18
CA GLN A 28 -16.41 -13.29 -8.72
C GLN A 28 -14.99 -13.16 -8.17
N PHE A 29 -14.80 -12.22 -7.26
CA PHE A 29 -13.57 -12.02 -6.49
C PHE A 29 -13.90 -11.84 -5.02
N PHE A 30 -12.94 -12.18 -4.17
CA PHE A 30 -12.92 -11.72 -2.79
C PHE A 30 -12.07 -10.46 -2.68
N LEU A 31 -12.45 -9.55 -1.80
CA LEU A 31 -11.75 -8.28 -1.58
C LEU A 31 -11.40 -8.15 -0.11
N LYS A 32 -10.11 -8.15 0.21
CA LYS A 32 -9.59 -7.83 1.55
C LYS A 32 -9.57 -6.32 1.74
N ARG A 33 -10.38 -5.83 2.65
CA ARG A 33 -10.66 -4.41 2.86
C ARG A 33 -9.69 -3.78 3.87
N ASP A 34 -8.39 -3.78 3.54
CA ASP A 34 -7.38 -3.11 4.38
C ASP A 34 -7.53 -1.58 4.38
N ASP A 35 -8.24 -1.02 3.40
CA ASP A 35 -8.69 0.38 3.40
C ASP A 35 -9.59 0.73 4.60
N LEU A 36 -10.25 -0.25 5.20
CA LEU A 36 -11.14 -0.09 6.36
C LEU A 36 -10.46 -0.34 7.71
N ILE A 37 -9.15 -0.52 7.77
CA ILE A 37 -8.41 -0.70 9.03
C ILE A 37 -8.62 0.49 9.98
N HIS A 38 -8.52 1.71 9.46
CA HIS A 38 -8.76 2.96 10.18
C HIS A 38 -8.97 4.09 9.16
N PRO A 39 -9.77 5.10 9.45
CA PRO A 39 -10.05 6.21 8.51
C PRO A 39 -8.79 6.88 7.95
N ASP A 40 -7.78 7.11 8.80
CA ASP A 40 -6.56 7.84 8.43
C ASP A 40 -5.34 6.92 8.30
N PHE A 41 -5.27 5.83 9.07
CA PHE A 41 -4.14 4.90 9.12
C PHE A 41 -4.54 3.55 8.53
N SER A 42 -4.57 3.45 7.21
CA SER A 42 -5.17 2.32 6.50
C SER A 42 -4.26 1.66 5.47
N GLY A 43 -4.75 0.59 4.90
CA GLY A 43 -4.12 -0.12 3.80
C GLY A 43 -2.78 -0.76 4.15
N ASN A 44 -1.98 -0.98 3.12
CA ASN A 44 -0.67 -1.62 3.26
C ASN A 44 0.32 -0.79 4.09
N LYS A 45 0.10 0.51 4.23
CA LYS A 45 0.97 1.36 5.06
C LYS A 45 0.68 1.16 6.55
N ALA A 46 -0.58 1.02 6.93
CA ALA A 46 -0.94 0.64 8.29
C ALA A 46 -0.29 -0.71 8.66
N ARG A 47 -0.34 -1.70 7.75
CA ARG A 47 0.34 -3.00 7.96
C ARG A 47 1.84 -2.85 8.12
N LYS A 48 2.51 -2.13 7.23
CA LYS A 48 3.98 -1.93 7.27
C LYS A 48 4.45 -1.19 8.51
N PHE A 49 3.67 -0.22 8.98
CA PHE A 49 4.05 0.61 10.12
C PHE A 49 3.47 0.11 11.44
N TYR A 50 2.76 -1.00 11.44
CA TYR A 50 2.13 -1.58 12.62
C TYR A 50 3.13 -1.92 13.73
N TYR A 51 4.32 -2.39 13.37
CA TYR A 51 5.41 -2.64 14.32
C TYR A 51 5.74 -1.39 15.15
N PHE A 52 5.85 -0.23 14.53
CA PHE A 52 6.16 1.03 15.19
C PHE A 52 5.00 1.58 16.03
N LEU A 53 3.78 1.14 15.75
CA LEU A 53 2.62 1.47 16.57
C LEU A 53 2.54 0.57 17.81
N GLN A 54 2.91 -0.71 17.69
CA GLN A 54 2.72 -1.73 18.73
C GLN A 54 3.85 -1.77 19.77
N ASN A 55 5.06 -1.47 19.38
CA ASN A 55 6.23 -1.63 20.23
C ASN A 55 6.62 -0.31 20.91
N ASP A 56 7.32 -0.43 22.06
CA ASP A 56 7.80 0.71 22.81
C ASP A 56 9.09 1.26 22.19
N PHE A 57 9.15 2.59 22.07
CA PHE A 57 10.30 3.34 21.57
C PHE A 57 10.54 4.54 22.51
N PRO A 58 11.03 4.31 23.75
CA PRO A 58 11.05 5.33 24.79
C PRO A 58 11.95 6.53 24.46
N ASN A 59 12.96 6.34 23.62
CA ASN A 59 13.91 7.38 23.26
C ASN A 59 13.54 8.11 21.95
N ILE A 60 12.58 7.60 21.18
CA ILE A 60 12.21 8.20 19.89
C ILE A 60 11.29 9.38 20.12
N THR A 61 11.69 10.52 19.56
CA THR A 61 10.93 11.78 19.57
C THR A 61 10.46 12.20 18.18
N LYS A 62 11.04 11.62 17.13
CA LYS A 62 10.78 12.02 15.75
C LYS A 62 10.90 10.85 14.77
N ILE A 63 10.02 10.85 13.77
CA ILE A 63 10.16 10.05 12.54
C ILE A 63 10.80 10.92 11.47
N VAL A 64 11.71 10.31 10.70
CA VAL A 64 12.26 10.87 9.46
C VAL A 64 12.09 9.86 8.35
N SER A 65 11.63 10.32 7.19
CA SER A 65 11.49 9.50 5.98
C SER A 65 11.65 10.37 4.74
N TYR A 66 11.56 9.76 3.57
CA TYR A 66 11.77 10.45 2.29
C TYR A 66 10.97 9.82 1.15
N GLY A 67 10.91 10.51 0.02
CA GLY A 67 10.27 10.05 -1.22
C GLY A 67 9.47 11.15 -1.92
N SER A 68 8.41 10.78 -2.64
CA SER A 68 7.55 11.74 -3.34
C SER A 68 6.73 12.59 -2.38
N ALA A 69 6.56 13.88 -2.70
CA ALA A 69 5.71 14.81 -1.95
C ALA A 69 4.20 14.47 -1.99
N GLN A 70 3.80 13.45 -2.73
CA GLN A 70 2.41 12.96 -2.80
C GLN A 70 2.27 11.50 -2.34
N SER A 71 3.30 10.98 -1.63
CA SER A 71 3.38 9.58 -1.22
C SER A 71 2.29 9.20 -0.20
N ASN A 72 1.66 8.04 -0.41
CA ASN A 72 0.78 7.42 0.59
C ASN A 72 1.54 7.05 1.87
N ALA A 73 2.84 6.71 1.77
CA ALA A 73 3.67 6.44 2.94
C ALA A 73 3.91 7.71 3.77
N MET A 74 4.17 8.84 3.11
CA MET A 74 4.30 10.15 3.76
C MET A 74 3.08 10.48 4.62
N TYR A 75 1.88 10.36 4.04
CA TYR A 75 0.64 10.59 4.78
C TYR A 75 0.49 9.63 5.96
N SER A 76 0.63 8.32 5.74
CA SER A 76 0.47 7.33 6.81
C SER A 76 1.52 7.48 7.92
N LEU A 77 2.75 7.91 7.62
CA LEU A 77 3.77 8.22 8.63
C LEU A 77 3.43 9.48 9.42
N SER A 78 2.80 10.48 8.81
CA SER A 78 2.30 11.65 9.53
C SER A 78 1.21 11.27 10.54
N VAL A 79 0.35 10.34 10.19
CA VAL A 79 -0.68 9.79 11.10
C VAL A 79 -0.04 8.98 12.23
N LEU A 80 0.91 8.10 11.92
CA LEU A 80 1.67 7.33 12.93
C LEU A 80 2.36 8.28 13.92
N ALA A 81 3.06 9.30 13.43
CA ALA A 81 3.74 10.29 14.27
C ALA A 81 2.75 10.99 15.22
N LYS A 82 1.60 11.43 14.68
CA LYS A 82 0.52 12.03 15.48
C LYS A 82 -0.03 11.08 16.54
N MET A 83 -0.24 9.80 16.20
CA MET A 83 -0.69 8.76 17.14
C MET A 83 0.33 8.53 18.27
N ARG A 84 1.62 8.58 17.94
CA ARG A 84 2.73 8.36 18.90
C ARG A 84 3.10 9.62 19.68
N GLY A 85 2.68 10.80 19.25
CA GLY A 85 3.12 12.09 19.80
C GLY A 85 4.54 12.45 19.39
N TRP A 86 5.02 11.95 18.25
CA TRP A 86 6.35 12.21 17.68
C TRP A 86 6.30 13.33 16.66
N GLY A 87 7.43 14.04 16.48
CA GLY A 87 7.61 14.91 15.33
C GLY A 87 7.72 14.09 14.04
N PHE A 88 7.47 14.74 12.90
CA PHE A 88 7.66 14.11 11.59
C PHE A 88 8.34 15.07 10.62
N GLU A 89 9.48 14.67 10.09
CA GLU A 89 10.19 15.33 8.99
C GLU A 89 10.21 14.42 7.76
N TYR A 90 9.88 14.99 6.61
CA TYR A 90 9.88 14.25 5.35
C TYR A 90 10.75 14.95 4.31
N PHE A 91 11.70 14.21 3.76
CA PHE A 91 12.62 14.73 2.75
C PHE A 91 12.13 14.43 1.34
N VAL A 92 12.24 15.42 0.47
CA VAL A 92 11.97 15.32 -0.96
C VAL A 92 13.16 15.90 -1.72
N ASP A 93 13.49 15.34 -2.88
CA ASP A 93 14.46 15.93 -3.82
C ASP A 93 13.86 17.15 -4.51
N HIS A 94 12.58 17.09 -4.83
CA HIS A 94 11.82 18.15 -5.47
C HIS A 94 10.36 18.17 -5.01
N ILE A 95 9.78 19.36 -4.98
CA ILE A 95 8.35 19.59 -4.83
C ILE A 95 7.88 20.64 -5.83
N ALA A 96 6.82 20.34 -6.58
CA ALA A 96 6.24 21.27 -7.54
C ALA A 96 5.67 22.51 -6.82
N GLU A 97 5.97 23.71 -7.35
CA GLU A 97 5.51 24.97 -6.75
C GLU A 97 3.99 25.02 -6.61
N TYR A 98 3.26 24.57 -7.63
CA TYR A 98 1.81 24.47 -7.58
C TYR A 98 1.31 23.66 -6.37
N LEU A 99 2.01 22.59 -5.97
CA LEU A 99 1.62 21.77 -4.80
C LEU A 99 1.88 22.51 -3.48
N LYS A 100 2.91 23.35 -3.43
CA LYS A 100 3.18 24.21 -2.26
C LYS A 100 2.11 25.30 -2.10
N GLU A 101 1.75 25.93 -3.22
CA GLU A 101 0.74 27.01 -3.24
C GLU A 101 -0.68 26.48 -3.00
N ASN A 102 -0.98 25.28 -3.49
CA ASN A 102 -2.28 24.63 -3.42
C ASN A 102 -2.17 23.22 -2.84
N PRO A 103 -1.93 23.07 -1.54
CA PRO A 103 -1.83 21.76 -0.90
C PRO A 103 -3.12 20.95 -1.05
N HIS A 104 -3.02 19.70 -1.51
CA HIS A 104 -4.14 18.79 -1.67
C HIS A 104 -3.71 17.33 -1.42
N GLY A 105 -4.69 16.43 -1.27
CA GLY A 105 -4.47 15.00 -1.07
C GLY A 105 -3.53 14.69 0.09
N ASN A 106 -2.67 13.71 -0.12
CA ASN A 106 -1.71 13.24 0.89
C ASN A 106 -0.81 14.35 1.46
N TYR A 107 -0.38 15.29 0.62
CA TYR A 107 0.49 16.38 1.04
C TYR A 107 -0.22 17.31 2.02
N ARG A 108 -1.42 17.77 1.68
CA ARG A 108 -2.25 18.62 2.56
C ARG A 108 -2.47 17.93 3.90
N ALA A 109 -2.97 16.70 3.88
CA ALA A 109 -3.29 15.96 5.09
C ALA A 109 -2.05 15.67 5.97
N ALA A 110 -0.89 15.43 5.37
CA ALA A 110 0.35 15.25 6.12
C ALA A 110 0.80 16.54 6.83
N ILE A 111 0.66 17.72 6.17
CA ILE A 111 0.91 19.03 6.80
C ILE A 111 -0.05 19.27 7.98
N GLU A 112 -1.34 19.01 7.80
CA GLU A 112 -2.36 19.12 8.84
C GLU A 112 -2.07 18.22 10.05
N ASN A 113 -1.39 17.08 9.84
CA ASN A 113 -0.89 16.20 10.90
C ASN A 113 0.42 16.70 11.56
N GLY A 114 1.00 17.81 11.10
CA GLY A 114 2.21 18.39 11.67
C GLY A 114 3.51 17.97 10.96
N MET A 115 3.45 17.41 9.74
CA MET A 115 4.64 17.11 8.96
C MET A 115 5.44 18.38 8.62
N ARG A 116 6.76 18.28 8.74
CA ARG A 116 7.72 19.28 8.23
C ARG A 116 8.38 18.74 6.98
N LEU A 117 8.05 19.32 5.82
CA LEU A 117 8.71 18.99 4.56
C LEU A 117 10.07 19.67 4.47
N ARG A 118 11.08 18.92 4.03
CA ARG A 118 12.43 19.42 3.77
C ARG A 118 12.85 19.05 2.35
N GLN A 119 13.35 19.99 1.61
CA GLN A 119 13.98 19.70 0.33
C GLN A 119 15.47 19.46 0.55
N ALA A 120 15.96 18.29 0.13
CA ALA A 120 17.36 17.90 0.24
C ALA A 120 17.70 16.87 -0.85
N GLN A 121 18.98 16.70 -1.11
CA GLN A 121 19.47 15.66 -2.02
C GLN A 121 19.86 14.40 -1.24
N PRO A 122 19.67 13.19 -1.83
CA PRO A 122 20.17 11.96 -1.22
C PRO A 122 21.71 11.96 -1.11
N PRO A 123 22.29 11.15 -0.21
CA PRO A 123 21.63 10.13 0.61
C PRO A 123 20.99 10.70 1.90
N PHE A 124 19.71 10.45 2.08
CA PHE A 124 18.95 11.04 3.20
C PHE A 124 19.30 10.43 4.56
N LEU A 125 19.79 9.21 4.60
CA LEU A 125 20.20 8.53 5.84
C LEU A 125 21.30 9.30 6.58
N GLU A 126 22.26 9.88 5.85
CA GLU A 126 23.35 10.68 6.42
C GLU A 126 22.85 11.90 7.22
N LEU A 127 21.67 12.42 6.89
CA LEU A 127 21.06 13.56 7.58
C LEU A 127 20.64 13.24 9.02
N VAL A 128 20.50 11.96 9.34
CA VAL A 128 20.03 11.46 10.65
C VAL A 128 21.03 10.53 11.34
N GLU A 129 22.16 10.24 10.71
CA GLU A 129 23.19 9.37 11.25
C GLU A 129 23.67 9.85 12.64
N GLY A 130 23.83 8.91 13.57
CA GLY A 130 24.27 9.19 14.94
C GLY A 130 23.21 9.80 15.88
N LYS A 131 21.98 10.02 15.42
CA LYS A 131 20.87 10.55 16.22
C LYS A 131 20.05 9.41 16.82
N ASN A 132 20.09 9.22 18.13
CA ASN A 132 19.45 8.11 18.85
C ASN A 132 17.96 8.34 19.17
N ASP A 133 17.46 9.55 18.93
CA ASP A 133 16.08 9.96 19.18
C ASP A 133 15.22 10.01 17.91
N ILE A 134 15.79 9.59 16.77
CA ILE A 134 15.16 9.59 15.47
C ILE A 134 14.90 8.16 14.99
N LEU A 135 13.68 7.90 14.57
CA LEU A 135 13.30 6.70 13.83
C LEU A 135 13.34 7.02 12.32
N PHE A 136 14.33 6.47 11.62
CA PHE A 136 14.41 6.57 10.17
C PHE A 136 13.59 5.46 9.51
N ILE A 137 12.71 5.85 8.60
CA ILE A 137 11.85 4.93 7.83
C ILE A 137 12.21 5.06 6.35
N GLU A 138 12.58 3.94 5.74
CA GLU A 138 12.88 3.85 4.32
C GLU A 138 11.67 4.20 3.44
N GLU A 139 11.94 4.68 2.22
CA GLU A 139 10.90 5.03 1.26
C GLU A 139 9.85 3.92 1.12
N GLY A 140 8.59 4.31 1.23
CA GLY A 140 7.47 3.37 1.12
C GLY A 140 7.37 2.35 2.25
N GLY A 141 8.20 2.45 3.30
CA GLY A 141 8.28 1.47 4.39
C GLY A 141 8.94 0.16 3.94
N ARG A 142 9.94 0.22 3.06
CA ARG A 142 10.69 -0.93 2.56
C ARG A 142 11.79 -1.33 3.53
N GLN A 143 11.42 -2.00 4.60
CA GLN A 143 12.32 -2.46 5.66
C GLN A 143 11.76 -3.69 6.39
N LYS A 144 12.59 -4.38 7.17
CA LYS A 144 12.26 -5.66 7.81
C LYS A 144 11.09 -5.57 8.79
N GLU A 145 10.92 -4.48 9.50
CA GLU A 145 9.85 -4.26 10.46
C GLU A 145 8.45 -4.33 9.82
N ALA A 146 8.38 -4.07 8.50
CA ALA A 146 7.13 -4.21 7.74
C ALA A 146 6.56 -5.64 7.79
N GLU A 147 7.43 -6.66 7.93
CA GLU A 147 7.01 -8.07 8.01
C GLU A 147 6.06 -8.32 9.19
N TYR A 148 6.24 -7.62 10.30
CA TYR A 148 5.43 -7.82 11.51
C TYR A 148 3.93 -7.67 11.27
N GLY A 149 3.48 -6.58 10.70
CA GLY A 149 2.06 -6.36 10.41
C GLY A 149 1.56 -7.10 9.18
N ILE A 150 2.45 -7.44 8.22
CA ILE A 150 2.09 -8.26 7.06
C ILE A 150 1.93 -9.74 7.45
N LYS A 151 2.67 -10.22 8.45
CA LYS A 151 2.44 -11.54 9.06
C LYS A 151 1.05 -11.65 9.67
N LEU A 152 0.53 -10.59 10.31
CA LEU A 152 -0.84 -10.55 10.80
C LEU A 152 -1.86 -10.62 9.64
N LEU A 153 -1.61 -9.89 8.55
CA LEU A 153 -2.43 -10.00 7.34
C LEU A 153 -2.45 -11.44 6.79
N ALA A 154 -1.28 -12.11 6.74
CA ALA A 154 -1.20 -13.50 6.32
C ALA A 154 -2.04 -14.42 7.22
N GLN A 155 -1.97 -14.24 8.54
CA GLN A 155 -2.75 -15.02 9.49
C GLN A 155 -4.27 -14.79 9.34
N GLU A 156 -4.70 -13.54 9.18
CA GLU A 156 -6.10 -13.20 8.91
C GLU A 156 -6.63 -13.90 7.65
N ILE A 157 -5.83 -13.95 6.59
CA ILE A 157 -6.20 -14.64 5.33
C ILE A 157 -6.25 -16.15 5.52
N ILE A 158 -5.29 -16.74 6.24
CA ILE A 158 -5.27 -18.18 6.52
C ILE A 158 -6.49 -18.59 7.34
N ASP A 159 -6.84 -17.85 8.37
CA ASP A 159 -7.99 -18.13 9.22
C ASP A 159 -9.29 -18.03 8.40
N TRP A 160 -9.45 -16.98 7.61
CA TRP A 160 -10.59 -16.83 6.70
C TRP A 160 -10.65 -17.96 5.66
N GLN A 161 -9.52 -18.34 5.06
CA GLN A 161 -9.43 -19.43 4.08
C GLN A 161 -9.88 -20.77 4.68
N LYS A 162 -9.52 -21.01 5.94
CA LYS A 162 -9.97 -22.19 6.72
C LYS A 162 -11.47 -22.16 6.98
N ASP A 163 -12.00 -21.03 7.44
CA ASP A 163 -13.42 -20.85 7.74
C ASP A 163 -14.31 -21.03 6.50
N GLN A 164 -13.81 -20.65 5.32
CA GLN A 164 -14.50 -20.85 4.03
C GLN A 164 -14.23 -22.21 3.38
N ASP A 165 -13.43 -23.08 3.99
CA ASP A 165 -12.94 -24.36 3.43
C ASP A 165 -12.32 -24.26 2.02
N ILE A 166 -11.68 -23.15 1.71
CA ILE A 166 -10.98 -22.93 0.44
C ILE A 166 -9.62 -23.66 0.48
N LYS A 167 -9.39 -24.62 -0.42
CA LYS A 167 -8.14 -25.40 -0.47
C LYS A 167 -7.02 -24.66 -1.22
N GLU A 168 -7.37 -24.00 -2.30
CA GLU A 168 -6.47 -23.25 -3.16
C GLU A 168 -6.95 -21.80 -3.28
N LEU A 169 -6.09 -20.85 -3.00
CA LEU A 169 -6.39 -19.42 -3.05
C LEU A 169 -5.30 -18.67 -3.79
N ASN A 170 -5.67 -17.87 -4.76
CA ASN A 170 -4.79 -16.92 -5.38
C ASN A 170 -5.03 -15.53 -4.77
N ILE A 171 -3.95 -14.82 -4.49
CA ILE A 171 -3.99 -13.46 -3.95
C ILE A 171 -3.36 -12.52 -4.97
N PHE A 172 -3.98 -11.39 -5.23
CA PHE A 172 -3.44 -10.38 -6.12
C PHE A 172 -3.37 -9.00 -5.44
N LEU A 173 -2.27 -8.30 -5.63
CA LEU A 173 -2.07 -6.91 -5.22
C LEU A 173 -1.05 -6.20 -6.11
N PRO A 174 -1.25 -4.92 -6.49
CA PRO A 174 -0.26 -4.13 -7.18
C PRO A 174 0.87 -3.71 -6.23
N SER A 175 2.10 -3.55 -6.77
CA SER A 175 3.30 -3.23 -6.01
C SER A 175 3.97 -1.94 -6.46
N GLY A 176 4.30 -1.09 -5.48
CA GLY A 176 5.35 -0.06 -5.63
C GLY A 176 6.72 -0.66 -5.32
N THR A 177 7.10 -0.72 -4.05
CA THR A 177 8.36 -1.36 -3.58
C THR A 177 8.27 -2.89 -3.46
N GLY A 178 7.08 -3.48 -3.58
CA GLY A 178 6.87 -4.91 -3.47
C GLY A 178 6.91 -5.53 -2.06
N THR A 179 7.25 -4.76 -1.05
CA THR A 179 7.43 -5.22 0.34
C THR A 179 6.23 -5.99 0.88
N THR A 180 5.00 -5.51 0.59
CA THR A 180 3.78 -6.18 1.06
C THR A 180 3.59 -7.54 0.40
N ALA A 181 3.72 -7.61 -0.93
CA ALA A 181 3.58 -8.86 -1.68
C ALA A 181 4.62 -9.90 -1.26
N LEU A 182 5.88 -9.46 -1.08
CA LEU A 182 6.99 -10.32 -0.65
C LEU A 182 6.72 -10.95 0.72
N PHE A 183 6.51 -10.14 1.74
CA PHE A 183 6.31 -10.66 3.09
C PHE A 183 4.99 -11.40 3.25
N LEU A 184 3.97 -11.06 2.45
CA LEU A 184 2.73 -11.83 2.42
C LEU A 184 2.99 -13.24 1.89
N GLN A 185 3.64 -13.40 0.71
CA GLN A 185 3.98 -14.71 0.16
C GLN A 185 4.84 -15.52 1.12
N LYS A 186 5.88 -14.92 1.68
CA LYS A 186 6.77 -15.56 2.64
C LYS A 186 6.00 -16.12 3.84
N ASN A 187 5.17 -15.31 4.49
CA ASN A 187 4.46 -15.71 5.69
C ASN A 187 3.33 -16.71 5.40
N LEU A 188 2.67 -16.64 4.25
CA LEU A 188 1.70 -17.65 3.82
C LEU A 188 2.36 -19.02 3.65
N LEU A 189 3.54 -19.08 3.01
CA LEU A 189 4.28 -20.34 2.87
C LEU A 189 4.79 -20.90 4.20
N MET A 190 5.19 -20.03 5.12
CA MET A 190 5.71 -20.46 6.43
C MET A 190 4.61 -20.91 7.40
N LEU A 191 3.43 -20.32 7.32
CA LEU A 191 2.35 -20.53 8.29
C LEU A 191 1.28 -21.53 7.82
N ASN A 192 1.20 -21.83 6.53
CA ASN A 192 0.10 -22.60 5.94
C ASN A 192 0.60 -23.72 5.04
N ALA A 193 1.13 -24.79 5.64
CA ALA A 193 1.60 -25.96 4.89
C ALA A 193 0.48 -26.84 4.31
N GLU A 194 -0.76 -26.70 4.79
CA GLU A 194 -1.87 -27.60 4.44
C GLU A 194 -2.71 -27.12 3.25
N ARG A 195 -2.60 -25.83 2.88
CA ARG A 195 -3.39 -25.21 1.82
C ARG A 195 -2.49 -24.45 0.86
N LEU A 196 -2.79 -24.52 -0.42
CA LEU A 196 -2.03 -23.78 -1.42
C LEU A 196 -2.54 -22.34 -1.50
N THR A 197 -1.64 -21.40 -1.21
CA THR A 197 -1.93 -19.97 -1.33
C THR A 197 -0.79 -19.28 -2.05
N LEU A 198 -1.07 -18.69 -3.22
CA LEU A 198 -0.09 -18.06 -4.09
C LEU A 198 -0.36 -16.56 -4.19
N VAL A 199 0.70 -15.78 -4.10
CA VAL A 199 0.64 -14.31 -4.28
C VAL A 199 1.15 -13.93 -5.66
N PHE A 200 0.32 -13.18 -6.37
CA PHE A 200 0.61 -12.56 -7.66
C PHE A 200 0.67 -11.05 -7.48
N THR A 201 1.57 -10.41 -8.18
CA THR A 201 1.75 -8.96 -8.11
C THR A 201 2.17 -8.37 -9.46
N THR A 202 2.03 -7.07 -9.61
CA THR A 202 2.52 -6.33 -10.78
C THR A 202 3.31 -5.09 -10.36
N PRO A 203 4.44 -4.79 -11.03
CA PRO A 203 5.20 -3.56 -10.77
C PRO A 203 4.44 -2.34 -11.30
N CYS A 204 4.00 -1.46 -10.40
CA CYS A 204 3.48 -0.15 -10.78
C CYS A 204 4.60 0.87 -10.94
N VAL A 205 5.68 0.72 -10.16
CA VAL A 205 6.91 1.50 -10.23
C VAL A 205 8.01 0.63 -10.87
N GLY A 206 8.75 1.20 -11.79
CA GLY A 206 9.80 0.46 -12.50
C GLY A 206 9.25 -0.62 -13.44
N ASP A 207 9.91 -1.76 -13.46
CA ASP A 207 9.57 -2.93 -14.25
C ASP A 207 9.75 -4.22 -13.44
N LYS A 208 9.60 -5.38 -14.10
CA LYS A 208 9.78 -6.70 -13.46
C LYS A 208 11.16 -6.85 -12.83
N ALA A 209 12.22 -6.43 -13.53
CA ALA A 209 13.59 -6.54 -13.03
C ALA A 209 13.83 -5.66 -11.80
N TYR A 210 13.29 -4.44 -11.81
CA TYR A 210 13.30 -3.56 -10.65
C TYR A 210 12.62 -4.23 -9.45
N LEU A 211 11.42 -4.79 -9.63
CA LEU A 211 10.68 -5.41 -8.53
C LEU A 211 11.39 -6.66 -7.99
N GLN A 212 11.98 -7.49 -8.86
CA GLN A 212 12.81 -8.63 -8.45
C GLN A 212 14.00 -8.20 -7.59
N LYS A 213 14.69 -7.11 -7.98
CA LYS A 213 15.78 -6.54 -7.19
C LYS A 213 15.29 -6.10 -5.80
N GLN A 214 14.11 -5.45 -5.72
CA GLN A 214 13.53 -5.04 -4.43
C GLN A 214 13.22 -6.26 -3.53
N PHE A 215 12.79 -7.38 -4.09
CA PHE A 215 12.59 -8.61 -3.34
C PHE A 215 13.91 -9.16 -2.80
N LEU A 216 14.93 -9.29 -3.63
CA LEU A 216 16.24 -9.82 -3.25
C LEU A 216 16.93 -9.00 -2.16
N GLU A 217 16.70 -7.69 -2.10
CA GLU A 217 17.24 -6.81 -1.05
C GLU A 217 16.64 -7.09 0.35
N LEU A 218 15.41 -7.61 0.41
CA LEU A 218 14.71 -7.91 1.66
C LEU A 218 14.71 -9.39 2.02
N GLU A 219 14.67 -10.26 1.02
CA GLU A 219 14.65 -11.73 1.17
C GLU A 219 15.42 -12.37 0.01
N SER A 220 16.54 -12.98 0.34
CA SER A 220 17.44 -13.59 -0.67
C SER A 220 16.97 -14.94 -1.19
N ASP A 221 16.09 -15.64 -0.48
CA ASP A 221 15.55 -16.94 -0.89
C ASP A 221 14.34 -16.73 -1.81
N GLU A 222 14.56 -16.92 -3.11
CA GLU A 222 13.56 -16.70 -4.16
C GLU A 222 12.31 -17.57 -4.03
N LYS A 223 12.35 -18.66 -3.26
CA LYS A 223 11.16 -19.48 -2.99
C LYS A 223 10.04 -18.69 -2.29
N TYR A 224 10.40 -17.63 -1.58
CA TYR A 224 9.44 -16.74 -0.90
C TYR A 224 8.96 -15.59 -1.77
N HIS A 225 9.48 -15.46 -3.00
CA HIS A 225 9.08 -14.36 -3.87
C HIS A 225 7.70 -14.62 -4.50
N PRO A 226 6.83 -13.61 -4.56
CA PRO A 226 5.57 -13.71 -5.27
C PRO A 226 5.77 -13.77 -6.77
N THR A 227 4.78 -14.30 -7.50
CA THR A 227 4.79 -14.31 -8.96
C THR A 227 4.51 -12.91 -9.51
N ILE A 228 5.42 -12.41 -10.37
CA ILE A 228 5.27 -11.10 -11.01
C ILE A 228 4.59 -11.27 -12.37
N LEU A 229 3.45 -10.61 -12.54
CA LEU A 229 2.69 -10.53 -13.79
C LEU A 229 2.79 -9.11 -14.37
N THR A 230 2.78 -9.00 -15.69
CA THR A 230 2.87 -7.71 -16.39
C THR A 230 1.96 -7.70 -17.62
N LEU A 231 1.60 -6.51 -18.09
CA LEU A 231 1.07 -6.35 -19.44
C LEU A 231 2.22 -6.42 -20.47
N GLU A 232 1.89 -6.71 -21.72
CA GLU A 232 2.86 -6.70 -22.83
C GLU A 232 3.52 -5.32 -23.00
N ASN A 233 2.72 -4.26 -22.88
CA ASN A 233 3.21 -2.89 -23.03
C ASN A 233 3.69 -2.33 -21.70
N LYS A 234 4.85 -1.65 -21.72
CA LYS A 234 5.40 -0.97 -20.54
C LYS A 234 4.44 0.09 -20.01
N HIS A 235 4.17 0.02 -18.71
CA HIS A 235 3.42 1.03 -17.97
C HIS A 235 4.39 2.00 -17.30
N HIS A 236 4.11 3.30 -17.37
CA HIS A 236 4.90 4.34 -16.70
C HIS A 236 4.12 4.88 -15.51
N PHE A 237 4.71 4.83 -14.34
CA PHE A 237 4.12 5.30 -13.08
C PHE A 237 3.69 6.77 -13.16
N GLY A 238 2.48 7.06 -12.71
CA GLY A 238 1.93 8.43 -12.71
C GLY A 238 1.53 9.00 -14.07
N LYS A 239 1.79 8.29 -15.17
CA LYS A 239 1.25 8.67 -16.49
C LYS A 239 -0.24 8.37 -16.56
N LEU A 240 -1.00 9.29 -17.15
CA LEU A 240 -2.46 9.15 -17.29
C LEU A 240 -2.80 8.32 -18.52
N TYR A 241 -3.39 7.16 -18.31
CA TYR A 241 -3.87 6.25 -19.35
C TYR A 241 -5.41 6.23 -19.35
N LYS A 242 -6.02 6.36 -20.52
CA LYS A 242 -7.49 6.34 -20.69
C LYS A 242 -8.09 5.03 -20.13
N GLU A 243 -7.41 3.91 -20.37
CA GLU A 243 -7.81 2.58 -19.91
C GLU A 243 -7.79 2.45 -18.40
N ASN A 244 -6.83 3.08 -17.72
CA ASN A 244 -6.77 3.12 -16.27
C ASN A 244 -7.96 3.86 -15.67
N TYR A 245 -8.32 5.00 -16.27
CA TYR A 245 -9.47 5.77 -15.80
C TYR A 245 -10.79 5.03 -16.04
N LYS A 246 -10.96 4.43 -17.22
CA LYS A 246 -12.15 3.63 -17.53
C LYS A 246 -12.33 2.45 -16.57
N ILE A 247 -11.28 1.68 -16.27
CA ILE A 247 -11.40 0.54 -15.36
C ILE A 247 -11.69 0.99 -13.92
N TRP A 248 -11.10 2.09 -13.47
CA TRP A 248 -11.37 2.67 -12.15
C TRP A 248 -12.84 3.08 -11.99
N LEU A 249 -13.42 3.78 -12.97
CA LEU A 249 -14.84 4.15 -12.97
C LEU A 249 -15.75 2.91 -12.96
N LYS A 250 -15.42 1.89 -13.77
CA LYS A 250 -16.18 0.63 -13.79
C LYS A 250 -16.10 -0.12 -12.47
N LEU A 251 -14.93 -0.15 -11.83
CA LEU A 251 -14.77 -0.75 -10.50
C LEU A 251 -15.70 -0.09 -9.50
N GLN A 252 -15.69 1.23 -9.41
CA GLN A 252 -16.56 1.97 -8.50
C GLN A 252 -18.04 1.72 -8.80
N GLN A 253 -18.42 1.75 -10.09
CA GLN A 253 -19.80 1.53 -10.53
C GLN A 253 -20.30 0.11 -10.19
N GLN A 254 -19.49 -0.92 -10.46
CA GLN A 254 -19.92 -2.32 -10.33
C GLN A 254 -19.78 -2.87 -8.91
N THR A 255 -18.83 -2.38 -8.13
CA THR A 255 -18.54 -2.90 -6.79
C THR A 255 -19.01 -2.00 -5.66
N GLY A 256 -19.27 -0.72 -5.93
CA GLY A 256 -19.54 0.29 -4.91
C GLY A 256 -18.33 0.63 -4.03
N VAL A 257 -17.13 0.18 -4.39
CA VAL A 257 -15.89 0.39 -3.63
C VAL A 257 -15.01 1.40 -4.37
N GLU A 258 -14.54 2.42 -3.65
CA GLU A 258 -13.55 3.35 -4.16
C GLU A 258 -12.16 2.73 -4.05
N PHE A 259 -11.45 2.61 -5.19
CA PHE A 259 -10.08 2.13 -5.26
C PHE A 259 -9.09 3.30 -5.45
N ASP A 260 -7.83 3.05 -5.11
CA ASP A 260 -6.74 3.98 -5.45
C ASP A 260 -6.61 4.14 -6.97
N LEU A 261 -6.52 5.38 -7.46
CA LEU A 261 -6.48 5.68 -8.89
C LEU A 261 -5.07 5.60 -9.49
N LEU A 262 -4.04 5.39 -8.65
CA LEU A 262 -2.65 5.36 -9.09
C LEU A 262 -2.13 3.92 -9.28
N TYR A 263 -2.49 2.99 -8.39
CA TYR A 263 -2.00 1.60 -8.38
C TYR A 263 -3.06 0.59 -8.85
N ASP A 264 -4.26 0.67 -8.33
CA ASP A 264 -5.29 -0.35 -8.55
C ASP A 264 -5.74 -0.48 -10.02
N PRO A 265 -5.84 0.58 -10.83
CA PRO A 265 -6.22 0.42 -12.24
C PRO A 265 -5.26 -0.48 -13.03
N LEU A 266 -3.95 -0.33 -12.81
CA LEU A 266 -2.97 -1.23 -13.42
C LEU A 266 -3.10 -2.65 -12.84
N GLY A 267 -3.25 -2.77 -11.52
CA GLY A 267 -3.44 -4.06 -10.85
C GLY A 267 -4.61 -4.84 -11.43
N TRP A 268 -5.77 -4.23 -11.56
CA TRP A 268 -6.96 -4.86 -12.14
C TRP A 268 -6.81 -5.17 -13.63
N ARG A 269 -6.16 -4.30 -14.41
CA ARG A 269 -5.88 -4.58 -15.83
C ARG A 269 -4.96 -5.78 -15.98
N VAL A 270 -3.93 -5.90 -15.15
CA VAL A 270 -3.02 -7.06 -15.19
C VAL A 270 -3.77 -8.33 -14.75
N LEU A 271 -4.51 -8.28 -13.65
CA LEU A 271 -5.29 -9.43 -13.18
C LEU A 271 -6.25 -9.94 -14.27
N LEU A 272 -7.02 -9.06 -14.91
CA LEU A 272 -7.96 -9.43 -15.96
C LEU A 272 -7.30 -9.94 -17.25
N ALA A 273 -6.05 -9.54 -17.50
CA ALA A 273 -5.26 -10.04 -18.65
C ALA A 273 -4.68 -11.44 -18.38
N HIS A 274 -4.77 -11.97 -17.15
CA HIS A 274 -4.22 -13.25 -16.74
C HIS A 274 -5.32 -14.15 -16.15
N PRO A 275 -6.23 -14.70 -17.00
CA PRO A 275 -7.38 -15.47 -16.54
C PRO A 275 -6.97 -16.76 -15.78
N GLU A 276 -5.77 -17.26 -15.96
CA GLU A 276 -5.22 -18.37 -15.18
C GLU A 276 -5.14 -18.06 -13.67
N VAL A 277 -5.06 -16.80 -13.28
CA VAL A 277 -5.01 -16.42 -11.86
C VAL A 277 -6.38 -16.60 -11.20
N PHE A 278 -7.46 -16.22 -11.90
CA PHE A 278 -8.81 -16.34 -11.32
C PHE A 278 -9.57 -17.60 -11.79
N SER A 279 -8.87 -18.60 -12.30
CA SER A 279 -9.38 -19.97 -12.42
C SER A 279 -9.60 -20.63 -11.05
N ASN A 280 -8.87 -20.18 -10.04
CA ASN A 280 -9.09 -20.49 -8.63
C ASN A 280 -9.76 -19.30 -7.89
N PRO A 281 -10.37 -19.52 -6.71
CA PRO A 281 -10.81 -18.43 -5.84
C PRO A 281 -9.70 -17.38 -5.70
N THR A 282 -10.02 -16.11 -5.96
CA THR A 282 -9.04 -15.04 -6.00
C THR A 282 -9.41 -13.92 -5.03
N LEU A 283 -8.45 -13.58 -4.16
CA LEU A 283 -8.53 -12.50 -3.19
C LEU A 283 -7.70 -11.30 -3.68
N TYR A 284 -8.34 -10.19 -3.97
CA TYR A 284 -7.65 -8.92 -4.22
C TYR A 284 -7.45 -8.17 -2.90
N ILE A 285 -6.24 -7.66 -2.67
CA ILE A 285 -5.96 -6.85 -1.49
C ILE A 285 -6.16 -5.37 -1.81
N HIS A 286 -7.18 -4.76 -1.23
CA HIS A 286 -7.37 -3.32 -1.30
C HIS A 286 -6.40 -2.63 -0.34
N GLN A 287 -5.37 -2.01 -0.89
CA GLN A 287 -4.24 -1.49 -0.13
C GLN A 287 -4.44 -0.06 0.41
N GLY A 288 -5.66 0.49 0.34
CA GLY A 288 -5.95 1.87 0.75
C GLY A 288 -5.39 2.89 -0.25
N GLY A 289 -4.98 4.05 0.27
CA GLY A 289 -4.35 5.10 -0.57
C GLY A 289 -5.36 6.02 -1.28
N VAL A 290 -6.65 5.88 -1.00
CA VAL A 290 -7.73 6.60 -1.70
C VAL A 290 -7.67 8.14 -1.55
N LEU A 291 -7.05 8.65 -0.49
CA LEU A 291 -6.83 10.11 -0.36
C LEU A 291 -5.98 10.68 -1.51
N GLY A 292 -5.10 9.88 -2.10
CA GLY A 292 -4.34 10.23 -3.29
C GLY A 292 -5.21 10.53 -4.51
N ASN A 293 -6.47 10.07 -4.52
CA ASN A 293 -7.42 10.32 -5.60
C ASN A 293 -7.74 11.80 -5.76
N GLU A 294 -7.70 12.62 -4.69
CA GLU A 294 -7.84 14.09 -4.81
C GLU A 294 -6.86 14.67 -5.84
N SER A 295 -5.62 14.16 -5.84
CA SER A 295 -4.60 14.61 -6.79
C SER A 295 -4.76 14.01 -8.18
N MET A 296 -5.13 12.74 -8.25
CA MET A 296 -5.17 12.00 -9.51
C MET A 296 -6.44 12.25 -10.30
N LEU A 297 -7.59 12.34 -9.63
CA LEU A 297 -8.90 12.51 -10.29
C LEU A 297 -8.95 13.82 -11.06
N ALA A 298 -8.57 14.94 -10.45
CA ALA A 298 -8.52 16.24 -11.12
C ALA A 298 -7.65 16.25 -12.39
N ARG A 299 -6.56 15.47 -12.40
CA ARG A 299 -5.68 15.30 -13.57
C ARG A 299 -6.36 14.48 -14.67
N TYR A 300 -7.06 13.41 -14.31
CA TYR A 300 -7.78 12.55 -15.25
C TYR A 300 -8.98 13.27 -15.87
N GLU A 301 -9.78 13.95 -15.07
CA GLU A 301 -10.94 14.73 -15.53
C GLU A 301 -10.54 15.83 -16.53
N ARG A 302 -9.45 16.56 -16.23
CA ARG A 302 -8.91 17.56 -17.14
C ARG A 302 -8.42 16.95 -18.46
N LYS A 303 -7.80 15.77 -18.42
CA LYS A 303 -7.25 15.12 -19.63
C LYS A 303 -8.31 14.40 -20.43
N TYR A 304 -9.33 13.83 -19.78
CA TYR A 304 -10.35 12.99 -20.40
C TYR A 304 -11.78 13.40 -19.95
N PRO A 305 -12.20 14.64 -20.26
CA PRO A 305 -13.46 15.19 -19.74
C PRO A 305 -14.72 14.45 -20.21
N SER A 306 -14.65 13.74 -21.34
CA SER A 306 -15.80 13.05 -21.93
C SER A 306 -15.96 11.59 -21.52
N ILE A 307 -15.04 11.02 -20.74
CA ILE A 307 -15.10 9.58 -20.39
C ILE A 307 -16.35 9.19 -19.61
N ASN A 308 -16.82 10.07 -18.72
CA ASN A 308 -18.05 9.81 -17.93
C ASN A 308 -19.33 9.72 -18.78
N LEU A 309 -19.27 10.11 -20.05
CA LEU A 309 -20.38 10.03 -21.00
C LEU A 309 -20.36 8.73 -21.83
N GLU A 310 -19.26 7.96 -21.79
CA GLU A 310 -19.04 6.73 -22.56
C GLU A 310 -19.27 5.44 -21.76
N LEU A 311 -19.62 5.55 -20.47
CA LEU A 311 -19.87 4.43 -19.56
C LEU A 311 -21.34 4.13 -19.43
#